data_15876f4f129fe393d4bfdc63bc7190a6
#
_entry.id   15876f4f129fe393d4bfdc63bc7190a6
#
_cell.length_a   1.000
_cell.length_b   1.000
_cell.length_c   1.000
_cell.angle_alpha   90.00
_cell.angle_beta   90.00
_cell.angle_gamma   90.00
#
_symmetry.space_group_name_H-M   'P 1'
#
loop_
_entity.id
_entity.type
_entity.pdbx_description
1 polymer ?
#
loop_
_entity_poly.entity_id
_entity_poly.type
_entity_poly.pdbx_seq_one_letter_code
_entity_poly.pdbx_strand_id
1 'polypeptide(L)'
;MNILINLKYTLAVTAGVCSSFAYAQKHPHIILIMTDQQRADAIGCMGNDAVISPNLDALAAEGTLFMNGYSSCPSSTPARAGLLTGLSPWHHGLLGYGKVSPEYKYEMPQMLKDAGYYTFGIGKMHWHPQRIKHGFEGTLLDESGRVEDENFTSDYRQWFQTKAPGKNPDATGIGWNDHTASIYKLPENLHP
;
A
#
# COMPACT_ATOMS: atom_id res chain seq x y z
N MET A 1 0.24 12.79 -66.53
CA MET A 1 1.36 12.94 -65.60
C MET A 1 0.93 13.30 -64.16
N ASN A 2 -0.34 13.07 -63.78
CA ASN A 2 -0.88 13.49 -62.45
C ASN A 2 -1.33 12.34 -61.52
N ILE A 3 -1.18 11.06 -61.94
CA ILE A 3 -1.63 9.91 -61.13
C ILE A 3 -0.51 9.36 -60.21
N LEU A 4 0.76 9.57 -60.58
CA LEU A 4 1.91 9.04 -59.83
C LEU A 4 2.28 9.89 -58.58
N ILE A 5 1.87 11.16 -58.53
CA ILE A 5 2.17 12.04 -57.41
C ILE A 5 1.25 11.74 -56.22
N ASN A 6 -0.01 11.35 -56.48
CA ASN A 6 -0.97 11.07 -55.42
C ASN A 6 -0.68 9.76 -54.69
N LEU A 7 -0.06 8.78 -55.37
CA LEU A 7 0.22 7.48 -54.75
C LEU A 7 1.35 7.53 -53.73
N LYS A 8 2.34 8.41 -53.93
CA LYS A 8 3.44 8.59 -52.98
C LYS A 8 3.02 9.30 -51.67
N TYR A 9 2.10 10.24 -51.74
CA TYR A 9 1.58 10.93 -50.58
C TYR A 9 0.58 10.05 -49.79
N THR A 10 -0.21 9.25 -50.51
CA THR A 10 -1.15 8.30 -49.84
C THR A 10 -0.41 7.18 -49.10
N LEU A 11 0.71 6.68 -49.64
CA LEU A 11 1.55 5.68 -48.94
C LEU A 11 2.28 6.29 -47.73
N ALA A 12 2.72 7.52 -47.83
CA ALA A 12 3.40 8.20 -46.69
C ALA A 12 2.44 8.52 -45.54
N VAL A 13 1.18 8.88 -45.85
CA VAL A 13 0.16 9.15 -44.81
C VAL A 13 -0.32 7.86 -44.13
N THR A 14 -0.50 6.76 -44.92
CA THR A 14 -0.89 5.48 -44.32
C THR A 14 0.23 4.84 -43.50
N ALA A 15 1.50 4.98 -43.87
CA ALA A 15 2.64 4.53 -43.05
C ALA A 15 2.80 5.35 -41.76
N GLY A 16 2.49 6.66 -41.79
CA GLY A 16 2.54 7.52 -40.59
C GLY A 16 1.41 7.25 -39.60
N VAL A 17 0.24 6.84 -40.06
CA VAL A 17 -0.91 6.50 -39.19
C VAL A 17 -0.76 5.10 -38.57
N CYS A 18 -0.12 4.16 -39.24
CA CYS A 18 0.14 2.82 -38.69
C CYS A 18 1.24 2.79 -37.64
N SER A 19 2.14 3.80 -37.58
CA SER A 19 3.18 3.87 -36.53
C SER A 19 2.70 4.47 -35.22
N SER A 20 1.49 5.02 -35.16
CA SER A 20 0.91 5.59 -33.93
C SER A 20 0.15 4.56 -33.06
N PHE A 21 0.01 3.31 -33.50
CA PHE A 21 -0.39 2.21 -32.63
C PHE A 21 0.82 1.57 -31.91
N ALA A 22 1.79 2.43 -31.53
CA ALA A 22 2.91 2.02 -30.73
C ALA A 22 2.41 1.64 -29.33
N TYR A 23 2.34 0.34 -29.09
CA TYR A 23 2.54 -0.31 -27.80
C TYR A 23 2.18 0.54 -26.58
N ALA A 24 0.92 0.58 -26.22
CA ALA A 24 0.58 0.74 -24.79
C ALA A 24 1.16 -0.51 -24.10
N GLN A 25 2.39 -0.42 -23.62
CA GLN A 25 2.97 -1.44 -22.76
C GLN A 25 2.02 -1.56 -21.58
N LYS A 26 1.23 -2.64 -21.54
CA LYS A 26 0.34 -2.92 -20.41
C LYS A 26 1.24 -3.25 -19.22
N HIS A 27 1.50 -2.24 -18.40
CA HIS A 27 2.12 -2.47 -17.11
C HIS A 27 1.17 -3.34 -16.27
N PRO A 28 1.63 -4.43 -15.67
CA PRO A 28 0.79 -5.24 -14.79
C PRO A 28 0.38 -4.40 -13.58
N HIS A 29 -0.84 -4.61 -13.08
CA HIS A 29 -1.24 -4.03 -11.81
C HIS A 29 -0.41 -4.65 -10.67
N ILE A 30 0.05 -3.81 -9.75
CA ILE A 30 0.83 -4.23 -8.58
C ILE A 30 -0.01 -3.92 -7.34
N ILE A 31 -0.37 -4.95 -6.57
CA ILE A 31 -1.10 -4.83 -5.32
C ILE A 31 -0.21 -5.36 -4.21
N LEU A 32 0.16 -4.48 -3.26
CA LEU A 32 0.88 -4.84 -2.05
C LEU A 32 -0.10 -4.88 -0.89
N ILE A 33 -0.36 -6.08 -0.36
CA ILE A 33 -1.21 -6.28 0.83
C ILE A 33 -0.28 -6.57 2.00
N MET A 34 -0.36 -5.76 3.05
CA MET A 34 0.47 -5.90 4.24
C MET A 34 -0.40 -5.91 5.49
N THR A 35 -0.34 -6.99 6.23
CA THR A 35 -0.95 -7.10 7.56
C THR A 35 -0.07 -6.41 8.61
N ASP A 36 -0.71 -5.88 9.67
CA ASP A 36 0.02 -5.27 10.77
C ASP A 36 0.32 -6.34 11.85
N GLN A 37 1.57 -6.45 12.27
CA GLN A 37 2.04 -7.28 13.39
C GLN A 37 1.62 -8.77 13.31
N GLN A 38 1.39 -9.30 12.12
CA GLN A 38 1.04 -10.70 11.93
C GLN A 38 2.26 -11.60 12.14
N ARG A 39 2.09 -12.65 12.94
CA ARG A 39 3.11 -13.69 13.12
C ARG A 39 3.10 -14.65 11.94
N ALA A 40 4.25 -15.19 11.58
CA ALA A 40 4.36 -16.15 10.49
C ALA A 40 3.51 -17.43 10.72
N ASP A 41 3.43 -17.87 11.97
CA ASP A 41 2.63 -19.04 12.39
C ASP A 41 1.13 -18.73 12.58
N ALA A 42 0.66 -17.53 12.27
CA ALA A 42 -0.74 -17.15 12.29
C ALA A 42 -1.39 -17.21 10.89
N ILE A 43 -0.95 -18.15 10.05
CA ILE A 43 -1.48 -18.42 8.71
C ILE A 43 -1.51 -19.95 8.51
N GLY A 44 -2.60 -20.51 7.95
CA GLY A 44 -2.78 -21.94 7.74
C GLY A 44 -1.70 -22.56 6.84
N CYS A 45 -1.39 -21.94 5.69
CA CYS A 45 -0.37 -22.44 4.76
C CYS A 45 1.06 -22.45 5.33
N MET A 46 1.29 -21.84 6.50
CA MET A 46 2.56 -21.93 7.25
C MET A 46 2.59 -23.11 8.23
N GLY A 47 1.59 -23.99 8.19
CA GLY A 47 1.53 -25.22 9.00
C GLY A 47 0.75 -25.09 10.31
N ASN A 48 -0.10 -24.09 10.47
CA ASN A 48 -0.93 -23.92 11.66
C ASN A 48 -2.38 -24.35 11.40
N ASP A 49 -2.71 -25.57 11.75
CA ASP A 49 -4.05 -26.15 11.55
C ASP A 49 -5.15 -25.48 12.41
N ALA A 50 -4.78 -24.71 13.43
CA ALA A 50 -5.73 -24.01 14.29
C ALA A 50 -6.20 -22.66 13.68
N VAL A 51 -5.53 -22.19 12.62
CA VAL A 51 -5.83 -20.91 11.97
C VAL A 51 -6.65 -21.13 10.69
N ILE A 52 -7.74 -20.39 10.57
CA ILE A 52 -8.59 -20.41 9.37
C ILE A 52 -8.22 -19.21 8.50
N SER A 53 -7.47 -19.42 7.41
CA SER A 53 -7.01 -18.38 6.49
C SER A 53 -7.21 -18.76 5.01
N PRO A 54 -8.43 -19.12 4.58
CA PRO A 54 -8.66 -19.80 3.30
C PRO A 54 -8.23 -18.94 2.09
N ASN A 55 -8.38 -17.63 2.17
CA ASN A 55 -7.99 -16.74 1.06
C ASN A 55 -6.47 -16.61 0.94
N LEU A 56 -5.73 -16.53 2.05
CA LEU A 56 -4.27 -16.51 2.05
C LEU A 56 -3.70 -17.87 1.64
N ASP A 57 -4.32 -18.95 2.10
CA ASP A 57 -3.92 -20.31 1.74
C ASP A 57 -4.12 -20.56 0.24
N ALA A 58 -5.24 -20.11 -0.35
CA ALA A 58 -5.48 -20.19 -1.78
C ALA A 58 -4.47 -19.35 -2.58
N LEU A 59 -4.18 -18.13 -2.14
CA LEU A 59 -3.17 -17.29 -2.77
C LEU A 59 -1.77 -17.93 -2.73
N ALA A 60 -1.41 -18.55 -1.60
CA ALA A 60 -0.16 -19.28 -1.46
C ALA A 60 -0.07 -20.50 -2.38
N ALA A 61 -1.21 -21.22 -2.58
CA ALA A 61 -1.28 -22.38 -3.47
C ALA A 61 -1.17 -22.01 -4.96
N GLU A 62 -1.66 -20.82 -5.35
CA GLU A 62 -1.63 -20.32 -6.73
C GLU A 62 -0.34 -19.54 -7.05
N GLY A 63 0.36 -19.07 -6.03
CA GLY A 63 1.53 -18.19 -6.15
C GLY A 63 2.84 -18.80 -5.67
N THR A 64 3.73 -17.95 -5.20
CA THR A 64 5.00 -18.35 -4.60
C THR A 64 5.00 -18.03 -3.12
N LEU A 65 5.08 -19.06 -2.27
CA LEU A 65 5.18 -18.92 -0.82
C LEU A 65 6.65 -18.85 -0.38
N PHE A 66 7.04 -17.73 0.25
CA PHE A 66 8.36 -17.55 0.83
C PHE A 66 8.34 -17.97 2.31
N MET A 67 8.85 -19.16 2.61
CA MET A 67 8.88 -19.71 3.97
C MET A 67 9.79 -18.92 4.92
N ASN A 68 10.80 -18.24 4.39
CA ASN A 68 11.83 -17.52 5.14
C ASN A 68 11.87 -16.03 4.73
N GLY A 69 10.71 -15.37 4.71
CA GLY A 69 10.62 -13.92 4.52
C GLY A 69 10.84 -13.19 5.85
N TYR A 70 11.77 -12.24 5.90
CA TYR A 70 12.09 -11.48 7.11
C TYR A 70 11.87 -9.99 6.90
N SER A 71 11.32 -9.31 7.91
CA SER A 71 11.31 -7.86 7.96
C SER A 71 12.75 -7.35 8.20
N SER A 72 13.08 -6.21 7.61
CA SER A 72 14.36 -5.55 7.82
C SER A 72 14.59 -5.09 9.27
N CYS A 73 13.52 -4.94 10.05
CA CYS A 73 13.55 -4.57 11.45
C CYS A 73 12.26 -5.05 12.15
N PRO A 74 12.31 -5.46 13.41
CA PRO A 74 11.12 -5.90 14.17
C PRO A 74 10.26 -4.73 14.70
N SER A 75 10.54 -3.49 14.31
CA SER A 75 9.80 -2.30 14.70
C SER A 75 9.13 -1.63 13.50
N SER A 76 7.92 -1.09 13.72
CA SER A 76 7.04 -0.60 12.65
C SER A 76 7.66 0.51 11.80
N THR A 77 8.17 1.59 12.43
CA THR A 77 8.67 2.75 11.68
C THR A 77 9.90 2.44 10.83
N PRO A 78 10.96 1.76 11.33
CA PRO A 78 12.09 1.43 10.49
C PRO A 78 11.77 0.34 9.44
N ALA A 79 10.89 -0.62 9.74
CA ALA A 79 10.47 -1.61 8.75
C ALA A 79 9.70 -0.95 7.59
N ARG A 80 8.82 0.03 7.88
CA ARG A 80 8.08 0.78 6.86
C ARG A 80 8.97 1.73 6.07
N ALA A 81 9.95 2.35 6.71
CA ALA A 81 10.99 3.11 6.00
C ALA A 81 11.81 2.20 5.06
N GLY A 82 12.14 0.99 5.51
CA GLY A 82 12.81 -0.02 4.67
C GLY A 82 11.96 -0.44 3.46
N LEU A 83 10.66 -0.66 3.66
CA LEU A 83 9.72 -0.97 2.57
C LEU A 83 9.61 0.19 1.57
N LEU A 84 9.50 1.42 2.09
CA LEU A 84 9.37 2.63 1.28
C LEU A 84 10.59 2.88 0.39
N THR A 85 11.79 2.66 0.93
CA THR A 85 13.05 3.05 0.29
C THR A 85 13.80 1.89 -0.37
N GLY A 86 13.47 0.65 -0.03
CA GLY A 86 14.27 -0.53 -0.39
C GLY A 86 15.62 -0.62 0.35
N LEU A 87 15.84 0.20 1.38
CA LEU A 87 17.09 0.29 2.11
C LEU A 87 17.01 -0.41 3.48
N SER A 88 18.15 -0.89 3.96
CA SER A 88 18.26 -1.39 5.35
C SER A 88 18.22 -0.22 6.35
N PRO A 89 17.90 -0.47 7.64
CA PRO A 89 17.90 0.55 8.67
C PRO A 89 19.18 1.38 8.77
N TRP A 90 20.33 0.77 8.52
CA TRP A 90 21.63 1.43 8.47
C TRP A 90 21.75 2.48 7.35
N HIS A 91 21.08 2.24 6.22
CA HIS A 91 21.17 3.10 5.05
C HIS A 91 20.09 4.18 5.02
N HIS A 92 18.88 3.90 5.51
CA HIS A 92 17.84 4.94 5.62
C HIS A 92 17.91 5.71 6.94
N GLY A 93 18.78 5.30 7.89
CA GLY A 93 19.12 6.06 9.08
C GLY A 93 18.16 5.88 10.27
N LEU A 94 17.07 5.13 10.15
CA LEU A 94 16.11 4.88 11.24
C LEU A 94 16.39 3.49 11.84
N LEU A 95 17.21 3.43 12.88
CA LEU A 95 17.70 2.17 13.48
C LEU A 95 16.71 1.54 14.48
N GLY A 96 15.74 2.30 14.97
CA GLY A 96 14.75 1.86 15.96
C GLY A 96 13.46 2.64 15.82
N TYR A 97 12.55 2.46 16.78
CA TYR A 97 11.30 3.22 16.78
C TYR A 97 11.57 4.72 16.82
N GLY A 98 10.95 5.45 15.93
CA GLY A 98 11.13 6.89 15.78
C GLY A 98 10.27 7.45 14.65
N LYS A 99 10.49 8.69 14.32
CA LYS A 99 9.78 9.37 13.23
C LYS A 99 10.43 9.02 11.90
N VAL A 100 9.64 8.53 10.95
CA VAL A 100 10.07 8.34 9.56
C VAL A 100 10.45 9.71 8.99
N SER A 101 11.55 9.79 8.25
CA SER A 101 11.95 11.04 7.60
C SER A 101 10.85 11.54 6.66
N PRO A 102 10.57 12.84 6.59
CA PRO A 102 9.57 13.37 5.67
C PRO A 102 9.91 13.18 4.20
N GLU A 103 11.18 12.89 3.89
CA GLU A 103 11.66 12.68 2.54
C GLU A 103 12.85 11.72 2.53
N TYR A 104 12.90 10.86 1.52
CA TYR A 104 14.04 10.03 1.17
C TYR A 104 14.43 10.25 -0.29
N LYS A 105 15.70 10.05 -0.60
CA LYS A 105 16.22 10.22 -1.96
C LYS A 105 15.50 9.34 -2.99
N TYR A 106 15.09 8.14 -2.59
CA TYR A 106 14.36 7.19 -3.42
C TYR A 106 13.20 6.62 -2.61
N GLU A 107 12.02 6.66 -3.18
CA GLU A 107 10.79 6.16 -2.57
C GLU A 107 10.04 5.32 -3.60
N MET A 108 9.68 4.09 -3.24
CA MET A 108 9.03 3.13 -4.15
C MET A 108 7.80 3.71 -4.86
N PRO A 109 6.87 4.43 -4.19
CA PRO A 109 5.72 4.98 -4.89
C PRO A 109 6.10 6.03 -5.93
N GLN A 110 7.09 6.88 -5.64
CA GLN A 110 7.58 7.86 -6.61
C GLN A 110 8.25 7.19 -7.81
N MET A 111 9.07 6.15 -7.57
CA MET A 111 9.71 5.39 -8.65
C MET A 111 8.69 4.70 -9.55
N LEU A 112 7.62 4.14 -8.98
CA LEU A 112 6.51 3.55 -9.75
C LEU A 112 5.74 4.61 -10.52
N LYS A 113 5.48 5.77 -9.93
CA LYS A 113 4.86 6.92 -10.61
C LYS A 113 5.69 7.40 -11.80
N ASP A 114 7.01 7.51 -11.63
CA ASP A 114 7.94 7.91 -12.70
C ASP A 114 7.97 6.86 -13.83
N ALA A 115 7.66 5.59 -13.53
CA ALA A 115 7.47 4.52 -14.49
C ALA A 115 6.06 4.48 -15.12
N GLY A 116 5.19 5.45 -14.83
CA GLY A 116 3.87 5.58 -15.43
C GLY A 116 2.73 4.87 -14.69
N TYR A 117 2.97 4.39 -13.46
CA TYR A 117 1.90 3.85 -12.61
C TYR A 117 1.14 4.96 -11.90
N TYR A 118 -0.17 4.74 -11.71
CA TYR A 118 -0.93 5.46 -10.70
C TYR A 118 -0.70 4.79 -9.35
N THR A 119 -0.23 5.54 -8.36
CA THR A 119 0.14 5.01 -7.04
C THR A 119 -0.80 5.48 -5.96
N PHE A 120 -1.32 4.55 -5.15
CA PHE A 120 -2.29 4.86 -4.10
C PHE A 120 -2.02 4.02 -2.85
N GLY A 121 -2.04 4.66 -1.68
CA GLY A 121 -1.82 4.01 -0.39
C GLY A 121 -3.09 3.99 0.46
N ILE A 122 -3.39 2.83 1.10
CA ILE A 122 -4.56 2.68 1.97
C ILE A 122 -4.13 2.07 3.31
N GLY A 123 -4.63 2.62 4.41
CA GLY A 123 -4.45 2.10 5.77
C GLY A 123 -3.31 2.75 6.53
N LYS A 124 -2.63 1.96 7.38
CA LYS A 124 -1.56 2.43 8.26
C LYS A 124 -0.26 2.66 7.51
N MET A 125 0.22 3.89 7.51
CA MET A 125 1.52 4.26 6.93
C MET A 125 2.59 4.49 7.99
N HIS A 126 2.21 5.02 9.15
CA HIS A 126 3.10 5.35 10.27
C HIS A 126 4.18 6.38 9.91
N TRP A 127 3.83 7.32 9.04
CA TRP A 127 4.71 8.41 8.61
C TRP A 127 4.59 9.63 9.51
N HIS A 128 5.58 10.50 9.43
CA HIS A 128 5.58 11.77 10.12
C HIS A 128 6.10 12.90 9.22
N PRO A 129 5.34 14.00 9.04
CA PRO A 129 3.90 14.16 9.35
C PRO A 129 3.02 13.10 8.67
N GLN A 130 1.89 12.75 9.32
CA GLN A 130 1.05 11.62 8.89
C GLN A 130 0.46 11.77 7.48
N ARG A 131 0.27 13.01 6.99
CA ARG A 131 -0.30 13.31 5.66
C ARG A 131 0.74 13.43 4.53
N ILE A 132 2.02 13.21 4.80
CA ILE A 132 3.04 13.14 3.73
C ILE A 132 2.74 11.94 2.83
N LYS A 133 2.84 12.15 1.53
CA LYS A 133 2.47 11.12 0.53
C LYS A 133 3.61 10.21 0.11
N HIS A 134 4.86 10.56 0.35
CA HIS A 134 6.03 9.77 -0.06
C HIS A 134 5.95 9.24 -1.50
N GLY A 135 5.58 10.12 -2.43
CA GLY A 135 5.44 9.78 -3.85
C GLY A 135 4.09 9.18 -4.26
N PHE A 136 3.22 8.78 -3.34
CA PHE A 136 1.85 8.39 -3.69
C PHE A 136 1.06 9.57 -4.25
N GLU A 137 0.21 9.32 -5.25
CA GLU A 137 -0.69 10.34 -5.79
C GLU A 137 -1.86 10.60 -4.85
N GLY A 138 -2.32 9.56 -4.15
CA GLY A 138 -3.36 9.67 -3.13
C GLY A 138 -3.16 8.68 -1.99
N THR A 139 -3.77 9.01 -0.84
CA THR A 139 -3.80 8.14 0.33
C THR A 139 -5.14 8.20 1.04
N LEU A 140 -5.60 7.06 1.57
CA LEU A 140 -6.66 6.96 2.56
C LEU A 140 -6.06 6.35 3.83
N LEU A 141 -5.97 7.14 4.89
CA LEU A 141 -5.22 6.77 6.08
C LEU A 141 -6.12 6.25 7.20
N ASP A 142 -5.66 5.21 7.86
CA ASP A 142 -6.05 4.89 9.22
C ASP A 142 -4.83 4.52 10.06
N GLU A 143 -4.61 5.28 11.11
CA GLU A 143 -3.45 5.14 12.00
C GLU A 143 -3.83 4.49 13.33
N SER A 144 -4.95 3.78 13.38
CA SER A 144 -5.42 3.04 14.57
C SER A 144 -5.47 3.92 15.84
N GLY A 145 -6.00 5.14 15.72
CA GLY A 145 -6.10 6.09 16.83
C GLY A 145 -4.79 6.80 17.20
N ARG A 146 -3.70 6.49 16.51
CA ARG A 146 -2.43 7.19 16.72
C ARG A 146 -2.51 8.60 16.17
N VAL A 147 -2.37 9.59 17.05
CA VAL A 147 -2.42 11.00 16.73
C VAL A 147 -1.07 11.60 17.14
N GLU A 148 -0.22 11.88 16.14
CA GLU A 148 1.08 12.56 16.35
C GLU A 148 0.99 14.08 16.14
N ASP A 149 -0.09 14.53 15.51
CA ASP A 149 -0.47 15.92 15.29
C ASP A 149 -1.91 16.10 15.79
N GLU A 150 -2.14 17.07 16.66
CA GLU A 150 -3.46 17.35 17.24
C GLU A 150 -4.55 17.67 16.19
N ASN A 151 -4.14 18.13 15.02
CA ASN A 151 -5.03 18.41 13.90
C ASN A 151 -5.28 17.20 12.98
N PHE A 152 -4.61 16.07 13.24
CA PHE A 152 -4.76 14.88 12.40
C PHE A 152 -6.03 14.11 12.78
N THR A 153 -6.85 13.85 11.76
CA THR A 153 -7.94 12.87 11.82
C THR A 153 -7.80 11.93 10.63
N SER A 154 -7.82 10.62 10.86
CA SER A 154 -7.71 9.64 9.78
C SER A 154 -8.93 9.67 8.86
N ASP A 155 -8.74 9.24 7.61
CA ASP A 155 -9.83 9.17 6.62
C ASP A 155 -10.90 8.16 7.06
N TYR A 156 -10.48 7.03 7.68
CA TYR A 156 -11.41 6.06 8.26
C TYR A 156 -12.29 6.70 9.34
N ARG A 157 -11.73 7.47 10.28
CA ARG A 157 -12.50 8.13 11.35
C ARG A 157 -13.50 9.14 10.80
N GLN A 158 -13.12 9.90 9.77
CA GLN A 158 -14.02 10.81 9.08
C GLN A 158 -15.17 10.04 8.41
N TRP A 159 -14.84 8.99 7.65
CA TRP A 159 -15.83 8.12 7.02
C TRP A 159 -16.76 7.47 8.08
N PHE A 160 -16.20 6.95 9.17
CA PHE A 160 -16.96 6.31 10.24
C PHE A 160 -18.02 7.25 10.82
N GLN A 161 -17.69 8.51 11.07
CA GLN A 161 -18.65 9.49 11.57
C GLN A 161 -19.79 9.77 10.56
N THR A 162 -19.56 9.62 9.27
CA THR A 162 -20.63 9.71 8.26
C THR A 162 -21.59 8.51 8.29
N LYS A 163 -21.11 7.32 8.67
CA LYS A 163 -21.89 6.09 8.70
C LYS A 163 -22.52 5.80 10.06
N ALA A 164 -21.88 6.23 11.12
CA ALA A 164 -22.32 6.01 12.49
C ALA A 164 -22.07 7.25 13.36
N PRO A 165 -22.83 8.35 13.14
CA PRO A 165 -22.65 9.61 13.86
C PRO A 165 -22.71 9.42 15.38
N GLY A 166 -21.76 10.00 16.10
CA GLY A 166 -21.69 9.95 17.56
C GLY A 166 -21.25 8.63 18.15
N LYS A 167 -20.96 7.60 17.34
CA LYS A 167 -20.36 6.35 17.82
C LYS A 167 -18.82 6.47 17.85
N ASN A 168 -18.21 5.65 18.70
CA ASN A 168 -16.76 5.55 18.80
C ASN A 168 -16.23 4.46 17.87
N PRO A 169 -15.34 4.76 16.91
CA PRO A 169 -14.70 3.75 16.07
C PRO A 169 -13.81 2.77 16.86
N ASP A 170 -13.34 3.19 18.05
CA ASP A 170 -12.53 2.33 18.94
C ASP A 170 -13.41 1.53 19.94
N ALA A 171 -14.70 1.40 19.69
CA ALA A 171 -15.65 0.67 20.55
C ALA A 171 -15.37 -0.83 20.69
N THR A 172 -14.36 -1.35 20.02
CA THR A 172 -13.81 -2.70 20.21
C THR A 172 -13.26 -2.91 21.63
N GLY A 173 -12.95 -1.82 22.36
CA GLY A 173 -12.30 -1.87 23.67
C GLY A 173 -10.80 -2.18 23.58
N ILE A 174 -10.25 -2.28 22.37
CA ILE A 174 -8.81 -2.43 22.13
C ILE A 174 -8.26 -1.10 21.68
N GLY A 175 -7.49 -0.43 22.53
CA GLY A 175 -6.64 0.69 22.11
C GLY A 175 -5.52 0.18 21.20
N TRP A 176 -4.92 1.05 20.44
CA TRP A 176 -3.85 0.70 19.49
C TRP A 176 -2.63 0.00 20.15
N ASN A 177 -2.53 0.03 21.44
CA ASN A 177 -1.45 -0.56 22.24
C ASN A 177 -1.96 -1.56 23.28
N ASP A 178 -3.21 -1.99 23.17
CA ASP A 178 -3.79 -2.99 24.07
C ASP A 178 -3.43 -4.41 23.59
N HIS A 179 -3.02 -5.26 24.51
CA HIS A 179 -2.65 -6.65 24.27
C HIS A 179 -3.70 -7.63 24.77
N THR A 180 -4.87 -7.16 25.23
CA THR A 180 -5.95 -8.02 25.69
C THR A 180 -6.77 -8.57 24.53
N ALA A 181 -7.14 -9.83 24.59
CA ALA A 181 -8.12 -10.42 23.69
C ALA A 181 -9.49 -9.76 23.91
N SER A 182 -10.12 -9.29 22.86
CA SER A 182 -11.43 -8.65 22.92
C SER A 182 -12.34 -9.18 21.84
N ILE A 183 -13.63 -9.26 22.14
CA ILE A 183 -14.65 -9.56 21.14
C ILE A 183 -14.91 -8.28 20.34
N TYR A 184 -14.88 -8.39 19.03
CA TYR A 184 -15.19 -7.27 18.14
C TYR A 184 -16.64 -6.81 18.32
N LYS A 185 -16.84 -5.51 18.52
CA LYS A 185 -18.15 -4.93 18.88
C LYS A 185 -18.79 -4.09 17.79
N LEU A 186 -18.07 -3.83 16.70
CA LEU A 186 -18.63 -3.09 15.58
C LEU A 186 -19.28 -4.04 14.57
N PRO A 187 -20.37 -3.62 13.90
CA PRO A 187 -20.88 -4.34 12.73
C PRO A 187 -19.82 -4.43 11.64
N GLU A 188 -19.81 -5.54 10.90
CA GLU A 188 -18.82 -5.85 9.86
C GLU A 188 -18.65 -4.71 8.84
N ASN A 189 -19.75 -4.07 8.44
CA ASN A 189 -19.76 -2.97 7.48
C ASN A 189 -19.22 -1.63 8.03
N LEU A 190 -18.79 -1.59 9.28
CA LEU A 190 -18.17 -0.43 9.94
C LEU A 190 -16.69 -0.67 10.29
N HIS A 191 -16.14 -1.82 9.93
CA HIS A 191 -14.70 -2.10 10.07
C HIS A 191 -13.87 -1.24 9.11
N PRO A 192 -12.63 -0.85 9.51
CA PRO A 192 -11.68 -0.17 8.64
C PRO A 192 -11.22 -1.06 7.49
#